data_b79b8e05b8a622ef2765893eb8e9e0a2
#
_entry.id   b79b8e05b8a622ef2765893eb8e9e0a2
#
_cell.length_a   1.000
_cell.length_b   1.000
_cell.length_c   1.000
_cell.angle_alpha   90.00
_cell.angle_beta   90.00
_cell.angle_gamma   90.00
#
_symmetry.space_group_name_H-M   'P 1'
#
loop_
_entity.id
_entity.type
_entity.pdbx_description
1 polymer ?
#
loop_
_entity_poly.entity_id
_entity_poly.type
_entity_poly.pdbx_seq_one_letter_code
_entity_poly.pdbx_strand_id
1 'polypeptide(L)'
;MALLESVPNVSEGRAAGLVAAIGEALCSAGAALVDVHRDPWHHRSVFTLLGEGAALADGLVAGLALARARIDLAGHEGAHPRVGVVDVVPLVALAPEDEAAADVVALQVAERAGAELGLPVFLYGRLSEGRWPAFYRAGGVDELRRRVDAGELRPAFGPERVDARSGAVLVGSRMPLVAFNVVLDGPLEVAREVAAAVRASSGGLRGVQALGLQLGDGRVQVSTNVVDVSATAPHALVERIVAEAGRRGVAAGEGELVGLLPAASVEEAATAAGVVLPLVDGLPTDEALAAAARALRLPRLELDRVVEWHLSRLASG
;
A
#
# COMPACT_ATOMS: atom_id res chain seq x y z
N MET A 1 -22.19 4.19 -11.14
CA MET A 1 -21.65 3.25 -10.13
C MET A 1 -20.48 3.93 -9.45
N ALA A 2 -20.14 3.59 -8.19
CA ALA A 2 -19.01 4.19 -7.50
C ALA A 2 -17.70 3.85 -8.21
N LEU A 3 -16.85 4.84 -8.45
CA LEU A 3 -15.48 4.65 -8.90
C LEU A 3 -14.61 4.41 -7.66
N LEU A 4 -13.93 3.29 -7.62
CA LEU A 4 -13.09 2.86 -6.51
C LEU A 4 -11.62 2.74 -6.94
N GLU A 5 -10.74 2.79 -5.95
CA GLU A 5 -9.35 2.42 -6.13
C GLU A 5 -9.09 1.01 -5.54
N SER A 6 -8.17 0.26 -6.14
CA SER A 6 -7.60 -0.91 -5.49
C SER A 6 -6.08 -0.90 -5.61
N VAL A 7 -5.41 -1.30 -4.52
CA VAL A 7 -3.94 -1.25 -4.44
C VAL A 7 -3.40 -2.63 -4.04
N PRO A 8 -3.59 -3.69 -4.88
CA PRO A 8 -3.09 -5.03 -4.57
C PRO A 8 -1.56 -5.05 -4.51
N ASN A 9 -1.05 -5.79 -3.53
CA ASN A 9 0.37 -5.98 -3.33
C ASN A 9 0.75 -7.43 -3.59
N VAL A 10 1.61 -7.64 -4.55
CA VAL A 10 2.02 -8.95 -5.04
C VAL A 10 3.45 -9.25 -4.61
N SER A 11 3.71 -10.49 -4.17
CA SER A 11 5.03 -10.96 -3.74
C SER A 11 5.91 -11.33 -4.94
N GLU A 12 6.11 -10.39 -5.85
CA GLU A 12 7.03 -10.45 -6.98
C GLU A 12 7.52 -9.04 -7.30
N GLY A 13 8.81 -8.83 -7.29
CA GLY A 13 9.43 -7.52 -7.58
C GLY A 13 10.64 -7.64 -8.50
N ARG A 14 11.02 -8.88 -8.91
CA ARG A 14 12.25 -9.14 -9.67
C ARG A 14 11.96 -9.50 -11.13
N ALA A 15 10.99 -10.37 -11.38
CA ALA A 15 10.61 -10.82 -12.73
C ALA A 15 9.70 -9.80 -13.41
N ALA A 16 10.26 -8.81 -14.12
CA ALA A 16 9.51 -7.72 -14.76
C ALA A 16 8.40 -8.23 -15.70
N GLY A 17 8.65 -9.30 -16.46
CA GLY A 17 7.66 -9.90 -17.35
C GLY A 17 6.46 -10.51 -16.60
N LEU A 18 6.68 -11.11 -15.42
CA LEU A 18 5.59 -11.63 -14.60
C LEU A 18 4.79 -10.48 -13.95
N VAL A 19 5.47 -9.43 -13.50
CA VAL A 19 4.81 -8.22 -12.97
C VAL A 19 3.92 -7.59 -14.04
N ALA A 20 4.42 -7.45 -15.28
CA ALA A 20 3.62 -6.94 -16.40
C ALA A 20 2.39 -7.82 -16.69
N ALA A 21 2.57 -9.13 -16.76
CA ALA A 21 1.47 -10.07 -17.01
C ALA A 21 0.39 -10.03 -15.91
N ILE A 22 0.81 -9.85 -14.64
CA ILE A 22 -0.15 -9.67 -13.53
C ILE A 22 -0.90 -8.35 -13.69
N GLY A 23 -0.23 -7.26 -14.08
CA GLY A 23 -0.87 -5.98 -14.39
C GLY A 23 -1.92 -6.10 -15.50
N GLU A 24 -1.60 -6.81 -16.59
CA GLU A 24 -2.55 -7.09 -17.68
C GLU A 24 -3.76 -7.91 -17.18
N ALA A 25 -3.54 -8.93 -16.36
CA ALA A 25 -4.62 -9.72 -15.77
C ALA A 25 -5.53 -8.88 -14.87
N LEU A 26 -4.96 -7.99 -14.05
CA LEU A 26 -5.70 -7.06 -13.20
C LEU A 26 -6.59 -6.09 -14.00
N CYS A 27 -6.20 -5.76 -15.24
CA CYS A 27 -6.95 -4.87 -16.15
C CYS A 27 -7.94 -5.59 -17.06
N SER A 28 -7.95 -6.92 -17.07
CA SER A 28 -8.67 -7.73 -18.08
C SER A 28 -10.19 -7.47 -18.13
N ALA A 29 -10.77 -6.91 -17.08
CA ALA A 29 -12.19 -6.59 -16.97
C ALA A 29 -12.50 -5.07 -17.13
N GLY A 30 -11.51 -4.26 -17.56
CA GLY A 30 -11.71 -2.84 -17.84
C GLY A 30 -11.32 -1.87 -16.71
N ALA A 31 -10.72 -2.35 -15.62
CA ALA A 31 -10.08 -1.46 -14.66
C ALA A 31 -8.84 -0.81 -15.27
N ALA A 32 -8.58 0.46 -14.94
CA ALA A 32 -7.39 1.18 -15.38
C ALA A 32 -6.22 0.95 -14.41
N LEU A 33 -5.09 0.48 -14.94
CA LEU A 33 -3.83 0.45 -14.19
C LEU A 33 -3.15 1.81 -14.29
N VAL A 34 -3.06 2.52 -13.19
CA VAL A 34 -2.56 3.91 -13.14
C VAL A 34 -1.17 4.05 -12.53
N ASP A 35 -0.71 3.06 -11.76
CA ASP A 35 0.66 2.99 -11.27
C ASP A 35 1.10 1.53 -11.02
N VAL A 36 2.39 1.28 -11.21
CA VAL A 36 3.07 0.04 -10.81
C VAL A 36 4.38 0.38 -10.13
N HIS A 37 4.41 0.25 -8.83
CA HIS A 37 5.63 0.37 -8.05
C HIS A 37 6.27 -1.01 -7.85
N ARG A 38 7.43 -1.26 -8.48
CA ARG A 38 8.14 -2.53 -8.43
C ARG A 38 9.42 -2.40 -7.62
N ASP A 39 9.53 -3.13 -6.51
CA ASP A 39 10.71 -3.12 -5.63
C ASP A 39 11.37 -4.52 -5.57
N PRO A 40 12.57 -4.68 -6.15
CA PRO A 40 13.31 -5.95 -6.13
C PRO A 40 13.89 -6.29 -4.74
N TRP A 41 14.10 -5.30 -3.86
CA TRP A 41 14.64 -5.51 -2.51
C TRP A 41 13.56 -5.97 -1.54
N HIS A 42 12.40 -5.33 -1.59
CA HIS A 42 11.21 -5.83 -0.92
C HIS A 42 10.68 -7.11 -1.57
N HIS A 43 11.11 -7.43 -2.79
CA HIS A 43 10.62 -8.49 -3.66
C HIS A 43 9.10 -8.45 -3.74
N ARG A 44 8.57 -7.29 -4.13
CA ARG A 44 7.16 -6.94 -4.08
C ARG A 44 6.82 -5.94 -5.17
N SER A 45 5.62 -6.02 -5.70
CA SER A 45 5.03 -5.01 -6.56
C SER A 45 3.71 -4.53 -5.98
N VAL A 46 3.48 -3.24 -6.10
CA VAL A 46 2.23 -2.56 -5.73
C VAL A 46 1.61 -2.05 -7.01
N PHE A 47 0.39 -2.46 -7.29
CA PHE A 47 -0.37 -2.02 -8.45
C PHE A 47 -1.45 -1.05 -7.95
N THR A 48 -1.64 0.07 -8.62
CA THR A 48 -2.74 0.99 -8.34
C THR A 48 -3.73 0.95 -9.49
N LEU A 49 -4.94 0.57 -9.18
CA LEU A 49 -6.04 0.39 -10.14
C LEU A 49 -7.19 1.34 -9.79
N LEU A 50 -7.81 1.90 -10.83
CA LEU A 50 -9.04 2.66 -10.72
C LEU A 50 -10.10 2.01 -11.59
N GLY A 51 -11.35 1.94 -11.11
CA GLY A 51 -12.42 1.35 -11.90
C GLY A 51 -13.74 1.24 -11.14
N GLU A 52 -14.77 0.85 -11.87
CA GLU A 52 -16.04 0.46 -11.28
C GLU A 52 -15.90 -0.85 -10.52
N GLY A 53 -16.71 -1.04 -9.47
CA GLY A 53 -16.59 -2.16 -8.56
C GLY A 53 -16.58 -3.54 -9.24
N ALA A 54 -17.42 -3.75 -10.27
CA ALA A 54 -17.48 -5.03 -11.00
C ALA A 54 -16.19 -5.29 -11.78
N ALA A 55 -15.67 -4.28 -12.49
CA ALA A 55 -14.42 -4.39 -13.25
C ALA A 55 -13.22 -4.66 -12.32
N LEU A 56 -13.18 -3.98 -11.16
CA LEU A 56 -12.15 -4.23 -10.14
C LEU A 56 -12.27 -5.65 -9.58
N ALA A 57 -13.47 -6.13 -9.24
CA ALA A 57 -13.66 -7.46 -8.67
C ALA A 57 -13.17 -8.56 -9.64
N ASP A 58 -13.57 -8.48 -10.91
CA ASP A 58 -13.17 -9.45 -11.93
C ASP A 58 -11.66 -9.41 -12.22
N GLY A 59 -11.11 -8.22 -12.39
CA GLY A 59 -9.67 -8.03 -12.60
C GLY A 59 -8.83 -8.51 -11.43
N LEU A 60 -9.25 -8.19 -10.19
CA LEU A 60 -8.55 -8.65 -8.99
C LEU A 60 -8.53 -10.17 -8.87
N VAL A 61 -9.66 -10.86 -9.13
CA VAL A 61 -9.70 -12.32 -9.12
C VAL A 61 -8.80 -12.90 -10.21
N ALA A 62 -8.79 -12.33 -11.42
CA ALA A 62 -7.89 -12.76 -12.50
C ALA A 62 -6.40 -12.57 -12.13
N GLY A 63 -6.04 -11.43 -11.54
CA GLY A 63 -4.69 -11.17 -11.06
C GLY A 63 -4.26 -12.12 -9.94
N LEU A 64 -5.16 -12.40 -8.97
CA LEU A 64 -4.95 -13.38 -7.90
C LEU A 64 -4.71 -14.79 -8.47
N ALA A 65 -5.51 -15.20 -9.46
CA ALA A 65 -5.37 -16.50 -10.12
C ALA A 65 -4.00 -16.65 -10.78
N LEU A 66 -3.56 -15.64 -11.55
CA LEU A 66 -2.25 -15.65 -12.21
C LEU A 66 -1.10 -15.65 -11.21
N ALA A 67 -1.15 -14.80 -10.18
CA ALA A 67 -0.13 -14.75 -9.14
C ALA A 67 -0.01 -16.10 -8.42
N ARG A 68 -1.13 -16.71 -8.02
CA ARG A 68 -1.17 -18.03 -7.40
C ARG A 68 -0.57 -19.12 -8.28
N ALA A 69 -0.79 -19.06 -9.58
CA ALA A 69 -0.28 -20.04 -10.53
C ALA A 69 1.23 -19.91 -10.82
N ARG A 70 1.82 -18.72 -10.63
CA ARG A 70 3.16 -18.38 -11.13
C ARG A 70 4.17 -18.05 -10.02
N ILE A 71 3.71 -17.70 -8.81
CA ILE A 71 4.58 -17.35 -7.68
C ILE A 71 4.59 -18.50 -6.68
N ASP A 72 5.77 -18.80 -6.15
CA ASP A 72 5.98 -19.79 -5.09
C ASP A 72 6.65 -19.10 -3.90
N LEU A 73 5.99 -19.08 -2.75
CA LEU A 73 6.54 -18.49 -1.54
C LEU A 73 7.59 -19.38 -0.85
N ALA A 74 7.67 -20.67 -1.21
CA ALA A 74 8.71 -21.54 -0.69
C ALA A 74 10.09 -21.04 -1.16
N GLY A 75 10.90 -20.57 -0.23
CA GLY A 75 12.19 -19.94 -0.54
C GLY A 75 12.10 -18.48 -1.02
N HIS A 76 10.95 -17.85 -0.91
CA HIS A 76 10.79 -16.45 -1.29
C HIS A 76 11.38 -15.51 -0.22
N GLU A 77 12.37 -14.70 -0.62
CA GLU A 77 13.08 -13.75 0.26
C GLU A 77 12.81 -12.31 -0.15
N GLY A 78 12.57 -11.43 0.82
CA GLY A 78 12.40 -9.99 0.62
C GLY A 78 12.29 -9.27 1.96
N ALA A 79 12.72 -8.02 2.02
CA ALA A 79 12.79 -7.25 3.26
C ALA A 79 11.42 -6.95 3.90
N HIS A 80 10.34 -6.91 3.11
CA HIS A 80 9.00 -6.59 3.61
C HIS A 80 8.26 -7.87 4.06
N PRO A 81 7.63 -7.89 5.27
CA PRO A 81 6.83 -9.04 5.74
C PRO A 81 5.60 -9.27 4.85
N ARG A 82 5.26 -10.56 4.64
CA ARG A 82 4.15 -11.01 3.80
C ARG A 82 3.53 -12.29 4.32
N VAL A 83 2.33 -12.59 3.87
CA VAL A 83 1.60 -13.83 4.20
C VAL A 83 1.06 -14.57 2.97
N GLY A 84 1.21 -13.99 1.76
CA GLY A 84 0.69 -14.61 0.54
C GLY A 84 1.39 -14.16 -0.74
N VAL A 85 1.18 -14.91 -1.83
CA VAL A 85 1.63 -14.53 -3.20
C VAL A 85 1.00 -13.22 -3.65
N VAL A 86 -0.26 -12.97 -3.29
CA VAL A 86 -0.87 -11.64 -3.20
C VAL A 86 -1.14 -11.39 -1.72
N ASP A 87 -0.41 -10.47 -1.16
CA ASP A 87 -0.34 -10.28 0.29
C ASP A 87 -1.56 -9.48 0.80
N VAL A 88 -1.90 -8.38 0.14
CA VAL A 88 -3.09 -7.59 0.47
C VAL A 88 -3.84 -7.15 -0.80
N VAL A 89 -5.16 -7.09 -0.71
CA VAL A 89 -6.07 -6.56 -1.72
C VAL A 89 -7.01 -5.56 -1.04
N PRO A 90 -6.65 -4.28 -0.99
CA PRO A 90 -7.52 -3.23 -0.49
C PRO A 90 -8.50 -2.78 -1.56
N LEU A 91 -9.76 -2.60 -1.21
CA LEU A 91 -10.71 -1.76 -1.92
C LEU A 91 -10.75 -0.40 -1.20
N VAL A 92 -10.58 0.66 -1.95
CA VAL A 92 -10.42 2.02 -1.41
C VAL A 92 -11.58 2.87 -1.88
N ALA A 93 -12.35 3.37 -0.92
CA ALA A 93 -13.34 4.39 -1.18
C ALA A 93 -12.61 5.73 -1.40
N LEU A 94 -12.88 6.39 -2.52
CA LEU A 94 -12.26 7.69 -2.86
C LEU A 94 -12.99 8.84 -2.18
N ALA A 95 -14.25 8.62 -1.76
CA ALA A 95 -15.07 9.53 -0.98
C ALA A 95 -15.80 8.76 0.14
N PRO A 96 -16.17 9.41 1.25
CA PRO A 96 -16.86 8.75 2.36
C PRO A 96 -18.17 8.05 1.96
N GLU A 97 -18.90 8.59 1.01
CA GLU A 97 -20.15 8.03 0.46
C GLU A 97 -19.94 6.70 -0.26
N ASP A 98 -18.74 6.40 -0.73
CA ASP A 98 -18.38 5.18 -1.47
C ASP A 98 -17.90 4.05 -0.55
N GLU A 99 -17.79 4.28 0.75
CA GLU A 99 -17.30 3.27 1.70
C GLU A 99 -18.11 1.97 1.67
N ALA A 100 -19.45 2.08 1.61
CA ALA A 100 -20.31 0.90 1.54
C ALA A 100 -20.13 0.12 0.23
N ALA A 101 -19.88 0.81 -0.88
CA ALA A 101 -19.58 0.17 -2.16
C ALA A 101 -18.23 -0.55 -2.12
N ALA A 102 -17.21 0.06 -1.53
CA ALA A 102 -15.91 -0.58 -1.34
C ALA A 102 -16.01 -1.83 -0.45
N ASP A 103 -16.80 -1.79 0.63
CA ASP A 103 -17.06 -2.94 1.50
C ASP A 103 -17.68 -4.11 0.72
N VAL A 104 -18.71 -3.83 -0.10
CA VAL A 104 -19.39 -4.85 -0.93
C VAL A 104 -18.43 -5.49 -1.93
N VAL A 105 -17.67 -4.69 -2.66
CA VAL A 105 -16.70 -5.19 -3.67
C VAL A 105 -15.59 -6.00 -2.99
N ALA A 106 -15.10 -5.56 -1.84
CA ALA A 106 -14.08 -6.29 -1.09
C ALA A 106 -14.59 -7.67 -0.65
N LEU A 107 -15.82 -7.76 -0.15
CA LEU A 107 -16.43 -9.03 0.24
C LEU A 107 -16.63 -9.96 -0.98
N GLN A 108 -17.05 -9.43 -2.14
CA GLN A 108 -17.15 -10.20 -3.39
C GLN A 108 -15.80 -10.79 -3.81
N VAL A 109 -14.74 -9.99 -3.77
CA VAL A 109 -13.37 -10.46 -4.08
C VAL A 109 -12.93 -11.52 -3.08
N ALA A 110 -13.21 -11.32 -1.79
CA ALA A 110 -12.83 -12.25 -0.73
C ALA A 110 -13.53 -13.62 -0.88
N GLU A 111 -14.84 -13.61 -1.12
CA GLU A 111 -15.64 -14.82 -1.36
C GLU A 111 -15.14 -15.58 -2.60
N ARG A 112 -14.95 -14.88 -3.71
CA ARG A 112 -14.47 -15.47 -4.97
C ARG A 112 -13.05 -16.01 -4.85
N ALA A 113 -12.13 -15.29 -4.20
CA ALA A 113 -10.78 -15.78 -3.93
C ALA A 113 -10.79 -17.08 -3.11
N GLY A 114 -11.70 -17.20 -2.14
CA GLY A 114 -11.90 -18.42 -1.37
C GLY A 114 -12.52 -19.56 -2.18
N ALA A 115 -13.62 -19.28 -2.88
CA ALA A 115 -14.42 -20.30 -3.57
C ALA A 115 -13.80 -20.75 -4.91
N GLU A 116 -13.34 -19.81 -5.75
CA GLU A 116 -12.84 -20.11 -7.10
C GLU A 116 -11.37 -20.47 -7.08
N LEU A 117 -10.55 -19.83 -6.24
CA LEU A 117 -9.10 -20.01 -6.22
C LEU A 117 -8.61 -20.88 -5.06
N GLY A 118 -9.47 -21.24 -4.09
CA GLY A 118 -9.07 -22.02 -2.92
C GLY A 118 -7.98 -21.34 -2.09
N LEU A 119 -8.00 -20.01 -2.02
CA LEU A 119 -7.11 -19.22 -1.16
C LEU A 119 -7.77 -19.00 0.20
N PRO A 120 -7.06 -19.22 1.32
CA PRO A 120 -7.55 -18.79 2.63
C PRO A 120 -7.52 -17.25 2.67
N VAL A 121 -8.68 -16.65 2.99
CA VAL A 121 -8.87 -15.19 2.99
C VAL A 121 -9.11 -14.70 4.40
N PHE A 122 -8.33 -13.69 4.82
CA PHE A 122 -8.55 -12.96 6.07
C PHE A 122 -9.01 -11.55 5.77
N LEU A 123 -10.05 -11.12 6.47
CA LEU A 123 -10.56 -9.75 6.34
C LEU A 123 -9.77 -8.80 7.25
N TYR A 124 -9.55 -7.56 6.78
CA TYR A 124 -8.89 -6.51 7.56
C TYR A 124 -9.57 -5.14 7.40
N GLY A 125 -9.12 -4.17 8.20
CA GLY A 125 -9.65 -2.80 8.16
C GLY A 125 -11.12 -2.74 8.58
N ARG A 126 -11.94 -2.08 7.78
CA ARG A 126 -13.39 -1.91 8.03
C ARG A 126 -14.16 -3.24 8.09
N LEU A 127 -13.72 -4.25 7.36
CA LEU A 127 -14.36 -5.58 7.30
C LEU A 127 -13.96 -6.50 8.46
N SER A 128 -13.16 -6.04 9.37
CA SER A 128 -12.76 -6.76 10.58
C SER A 128 -12.84 -5.83 11.78
N GLU A 129 -12.81 -6.35 12.99
CA GLU A 129 -12.83 -5.59 14.24
C GLU A 129 -11.58 -4.70 14.43
N GLY A 130 -11.20 -3.94 13.39
CA GLY A 130 -10.03 -3.07 13.39
C GLY A 130 -8.68 -3.77 13.24
N ARG A 131 -8.65 -5.03 12.81
CA ARG A 131 -7.39 -5.74 12.54
C ARG A 131 -6.77 -5.21 11.25
N TRP A 132 -5.49 -4.86 11.32
CA TRP A 132 -4.70 -4.43 10.18
C TRP A 132 -3.76 -5.54 9.68
N PRO A 133 -3.22 -5.45 8.45
CA PRO A 133 -2.32 -6.46 7.90
C PRO A 133 -1.15 -6.85 8.81
N ALA A 134 -0.62 -5.93 9.61
CA ALA A 134 0.44 -6.19 10.57
C ALA A 134 0.10 -7.29 11.57
N PHE A 135 -1.18 -7.43 11.98
CA PHE A 135 -1.66 -8.47 12.87
C PHE A 135 -1.49 -9.89 12.28
N TYR A 136 -1.71 -10.02 10.97
CA TYR A 136 -1.60 -11.30 10.26
C TYR A 136 -0.17 -11.60 9.84
N ARG A 137 0.62 -10.55 9.53
CA ARG A 137 2.01 -10.66 9.06
C ARG A 137 3.03 -10.93 10.18
N ALA A 138 2.64 -10.79 11.45
CA ALA A 138 3.52 -11.05 12.57
C ALA A 138 4.06 -12.50 12.53
N GLY A 139 5.38 -12.67 12.37
CA GLY A 139 6.03 -13.97 12.22
C GLY A 139 5.95 -14.60 10.81
N GLY A 140 5.37 -13.87 9.83
CA GLY A 140 5.28 -14.30 8.43
C GLY A 140 4.27 -15.42 8.17
N VAL A 141 4.38 -16.05 6.99
CA VAL A 141 3.44 -17.09 6.54
C VAL A 141 3.46 -18.33 7.43
N ASP A 142 4.61 -18.71 7.95
CA ASP A 142 4.73 -19.91 8.81
C ASP A 142 4.02 -19.72 10.15
N GLU A 143 4.14 -18.56 10.75
CA GLU A 143 3.41 -18.23 11.98
C GLU A 143 1.91 -18.11 11.74
N LEU A 144 1.50 -17.50 10.62
CA LEU A 144 0.09 -17.47 10.24
C LEU A 144 -0.47 -18.90 10.10
N ARG A 145 0.26 -19.78 9.41
CA ARG A 145 -0.11 -21.20 9.28
C ARG A 145 -0.23 -21.89 10.64
N ARG A 146 0.77 -21.73 11.52
CA ARG A 146 0.73 -22.28 12.88
C ARG A 146 -0.53 -21.83 13.65
N ARG A 147 -0.86 -20.52 13.56
CA ARG A 147 -2.03 -19.96 14.26
C ARG A 147 -3.35 -20.51 13.72
N VAL A 148 -3.42 -20.75 12.40
CA VAL A 148 -4.59 -21.39 11.78
C VAL A 148 -4.70 -22.86 12.16
N ASP A 149 -3.60 -23.63 12.09
CA ASP A 149 -3.56 -25.05 12.45
C ASP A 149 -3.89 -25.27 13.93
N ALA A 150 -3.53 -24.31 14.79
CA ALA A 150 -3.87 -24.32 16.22
C ALA A 150 -5.31 -23.85 16.52
N GLY A 151 -6.06 -23.39 15.50
CA GLY A 151 -7.43 -22.84 15.68
C GLY A 151 -7.47 -21.45 16.34
N GLU A 152 -6.34 -20.77 16.47
CA GLU A 152 -6.24 -19.40 17.02
C GLU A 152 -6.80 -18.35 16.03
N LEU A 153 -6.73 -18.66 14.74
CA LEU A 153 -7.28 -17.85 13.64
C LEU A 153 -8.04 -18.72 12.65
N ARG A 154 -9.11 -18.17 12.09
CA ARG A 154 -9.85 -18.82 11.02
C ARG A 154 -9.96 -17.86 9.82
N PRO A 155 -9.75 -18.34 8.58
CA PRO A 155 -10.08 -17.58 7.38
C PRO A 155 -11.57 -17.24 7.35
N ALA A 156 -11.91 -16.07 6.84
CA ALA A 156 -13.30 -15.69 6.61
C ALA A 156 -13.90 -16.44 5.40
N PHE A 157 -13.05 -16.74 4.41
CA PHE A 157 -13.42 -17.49 3.21
C PHE A 157 -12.29 -18.44 2.82
N GLY A 158 -12.66 -19.48 2.04
CA GLY A 158 -11.71 -20.46 1.53
C GLY A 158 -11.34 -21.55 2.55
N PRO A 159 -10.27 -22.29 2.29
CA PRO A 159 -9.86 -23.44 3.14
C PRO A 159 -9.36 -22.99 4.50
N GLU A 160 -9.67 -23.77 5.55
CA GLU A 160 -9.15 -23.58 6.92
C GLU A 160 -7.69 -24.06 7.07
N ARG A 161 -6.89 -23.92 6.04
CA ARG A 161 -5.48 -24.31 6.03
C ARG A 161 -4.69 -23.36 5.11
N VAL A 162 -3.56 -22.84 5.59
CA VAL A 162 -2.66 -21.99 4.81
C VAL A 162 -1.62 -22.86 4.10
N ASP A 163 -1.62 -22.83 2.77
CA ASP A 163 -0.63 -23.50 1.94
C ASP A 163 0.72 -22.75 1.98
N ALA A 164 1.82 -23.48 2.09
CA ALA A 164 3.16 -22.89 2.16
C ALA A 164 3.59 -22.17 0.87
N ARG A 165 3.07 -22.60 -0.29
CA ARG A 165 3.46 -22.07 -1.60
C ARG A 165 2.68 -20.80 -1.98
N SER A 166 1.39 -20.75 -1.69
CA SER A 166 0.51 -19.62 -2.03
C SER A 166 0.25 -18.70 -0.84
N GLY A 167 0.37 -19.21 0.39
CA GLY A 167 0.04 -18.45 1.59
C GLY A 167 -1.46 -18.19 1.73
N ALA A 168 -1.79 -17.01 2.22
CA ALA A 168 -3.14 -16.49 2.38
C ALA A 168 -3.23 -15.10 1.74
N VAL A 169 -4.44 -14.61 1.50
CA VAL A 169 -4.66 -13.24 1.03
C VAL A 169 -5.41 -12.43 2.08
N LEU A 170 -4.98 -11.19 2.30
CA LEU A 170 -5.68 -10.24 3.16
C LEU A 170 -6.54 -9.33 2.28
N VAL A 171 -7.86 -9.38 2.44
CA VAL A 171 -8.80 -8.54 1.70
C VAL A 171 -9.47 -7.57 2.66
N GLY A 172 -9.60 -6.32 2.27
CA GLY A 172 -10.23 -5.33 3.13
C GLY A 172 -10.68 -4.09 2.37
N SER A 173 -11.45 -3.24 3.06
CA SER A 173 -11.80 -1.92 2.58
C SER A 173 -11.26 -0.85 3.51
N ARG A 174 -10.93 0.30 2.95
CA ARG A 174 -10.35 1.45 3.66
C ARG A 174 -10.53 2.75 2.90
N MET A 175 -10.29 3.86 3.57
CA MET A 175 -10.05 5.15 2.93
C MET A 175 -8.64 5.19 2.30
N PRO A 176 -8.34 6.19 1.46
CA PRO A 176 -7.01 6.37 0.89
C PRO A 176 -5.93 6.41 1.97
N LEU A 177 -4.79 5.80 1.69
CA LEU A 177 -3.59 5.92 2.50
C LEU A 177 -2.42 6.31 1.61
N VAL A 178 -1.43 6.97 2.20
CA VAL A 178 -0.18 7.30 1.54
C VAL A 178 0.92 6.41 2.08
N ALA A 179 1.47 5.55 1.21
CA ALA A 179 2.65 4.75 1.52
C ALA A 179 3.91 5.53 1.13
N PHE A 180 4.77 5.76 2.10
CA PHE A 180 5.92 6.64 1.96
C PHE A 180 7.14 6.11 2.72
N ASN A 181 8.30 6.12 2.08
CA ASN A 181 9.54 5.69 2.68
C ASN A 181 10.53 6.86 2.76
N VAL A 182 11.38 6.86 3.78
CA VAL A 182 12.50 7.82 3.88
C VAL A 182 13.77 7.05 4.15
N VAL A 183 14.78 7.22 3.28
CA VAL A 183 16.10 6.63 3.46
C VAL A 183 16.82 7.32 4.62
N LEU A 184 17.56 6.56 5.43
CA LEU A 184 18.44 7.08 6.49
C LEU A 184 19.88 6.70 6.21
N ASP A 185 20.80 7.65 6.45
CA ASP A 185 22.24 7.41 6.39
C ASP A 185 22.74 6.94 7.78
N GLY A 186 22.36 5.71 8.14
CA GLY A 186 22.67 5.18 9.46
C GLY A 186 22.33 3.68 9.61
N PRO A 187 22.57 3.12 10.81
CA PRO A 187 22.32 1.70 11.05
C PRO A 187 20.81 1.40 11.17
N LEU A 188 20.46 0.12 10.95
CA LEU A 188 19.08 -0.38 11.03
C LEU A 188 18.43 -0.09 12.39
N GLU A 189 19.19 -0.13 13.47
CA GLU A 189 18.72 0.14 14.82
C GLU A 189 18.14 1.55 14.93
N VAL A 190 18.80 2.56 14.34
CA VAL A 190 18.31 3.94 14.31
C VAL A 190 17.01 4.03 13.50
N ALA A 191 16.91 3.36 12.35
CA ALA A 191 15.65 3.35 11.59
C ALA A 191 14.50 2.70 12.37
N ARG A 192 14.75 1.64 13.14
CA ARG A 192 13.76 1.03 14.03
C ARG A 192 13.31 1.97 15.14
N GLU A 193 14.24 2.70 15.74
CA GLU A 193 13.95 3.70 16.77
C GLU A 193 13.15 4.87 16.21
N VAL A 194 13.54 5.41 15.03
CA VAL A 194 12.79 6.48 14.35
C VAL A 194 11.39 5.99 14.00
N ALA A 195 11.26 4.79 13.43
CA ALA A 195 9.96 4.18 13.14
C ALA A 195 9.10 4.04 14.40
N ALA A 196 9.68 3.64 15.54
CA ALA A 196 8.98 3.56 16.81
C ALA A 196 8.54 4.96 17.31
N ALA A 197 9.34 6.00 17.10
CA ALA A 197 9.03 7.37 17.52
C ALA A 197 7.93 8.03 16.69
N VAL A 198 7.72 7.59 15.43
CA VAL A 198 6.71 8.19 14.54
C VAL A 198 5.41 7.40 14.47
N ARG A 199 5.40 6.09 14.73
CA ARG A 199 4.18 5.27 14.60
C ARG A 199 3.20 5.47 15.75
N ALA A 200 1.91 5.47 15.43
CA ALA A 200 0.82 5.66 16.40
C ALA A 200 0.82 4.63 17.54
N SER A 201 1.12 3.36 17.26
CA SER A 201 1.12 2.28 18.25
C SER A 201 2.17 2.41 19.35
N SER A 202 3.14 3.31 19.21
CA SER A 202 4.16 3.64 20.20
C SER A 202 4.01 5.07 20.76
N GLY A 203 2.85 5.73 20.56
CA GLY A 203 2.61 7.10 21.01
C GLY A 203 3.12 8.19 20.06
N GLY A 204 3.44 7.84 18.82
CA GLY A 204 3.84 8.77 17.76
C GLY A 204 2.66 9.49 17.10
N LEU A 205 2.75 9.74 15.79
CA LEU A 205 1.76 10.47 15.02
C LEU A 205 0.49 9.64 14.78
N ARG A 206 -0.67 10.25 14.95
CA ARG A 206 -1.96 9.60 14.69
C ARG A 206 -2.08 9.17 13.23
N GLY A 207 -2.65 7.97 12.99
CA GLY A 207 -2.81 7.46 11.63
C GLY A 207 -1.51 7.06 10.95
N VAL A 208 -0.39 6.93 11.66
CA VAL A 208 0.89 6.50 11.08
C VAL A 208 1.26 5.10 11.54
N GLN A 209 1.59 4.25 10.57
CA GLN A 209 2.26 2.97 10.76
C GLN A 209 3.70 3.10 10.23
N ALA A 210 4.69 2.53 10.93
CA ALA A 210 6.08 2.62 10.51
C ALA A 210 6.90 1.40 10.92
N LEU A 211 7.86 1.04 10.04
CA LEU A 211 8.87 0.00 10.24
C LEU A 211 10.24 0.52 9.83
N GLY A 212 11.29 0.18 10.60
CA GLY A 212 12.68 0.35 10.17
C GLY A 212 13.11 -0.89 9.41
N LEU A 213 13.59 -0.73 8.18
CA LEU A 213 13.98 -1.82 7.28
C LEU A 213 15.39 -1.58 6.74
N GLN A 214 16.11 -2.70 6.50
CA GLN A 214 17.34 -2.69 5.72
C GLN A 214 17.06 -3.34 4.36
N LEU A 215 17.47 -2.65 3.29
CA LEU A 215 17.37 -3.14 1.93
C LEU A 215 18.55 -4.04 1.59
N GLY A 216 18.41 -4.86 0.55
CA GLY A 216 19.44 -5.81 0.14
C GLY A 216 20.73 -5.17 -0.40
N ASP A 217 20.69 -3.87 -0.74
CA ASP A 217 21.87 -3.07 -1.12
C ASP A 217 22.55 -2.41 0.09
N GLY A 218 22.09 -2.67 1.30
CA GLY A 218 22.62 -2.14 2.54
C GLY A 218 22.02 -0.80 2.98
N ARG A 219 21.24 -0.13 2.12
CA ARG A 219 20.51 1.09 2.53
C ARG A 219 19.51 0.76 3.64
N VAL A 220 19.26 1.75 4.47
CA VAL A 220 18.32 1.65 5.59
C VAL A 220 17.22 2.67 5.38
N GLN A 221 15.99 2.30 5.68
CA GLN A 221 14.84 3.19 5.52
C GLN A 221 13.81 3.07 6.64
N VAL A 222 13.08 4.15 6.85
CA VAL A 222 11.81 4.15 7.59
C VAL A 222 10.69 4.02 6.56
N SER A 223 10.07 2.83 6.52
CA SER A 223 8.92 2.55 5.67
C SER A 223 7.64 2.88 6.43
N THR A 224 6.75 3.66 5.83
CA THR A 224 5.55 4.18 6.51
C THR A 224 4.30 4.05 5.67
N ASN A 225 3.15 3.95 6.36
CA ASN A 225 1.82 4.18 5.82
C ASN A 225 1.13 5.27 6.64
N VAL A 226 0.74 6.36 6.01
CA VAL A 226 -0.20 7.33 6.57
C VAL A 226 -1.60 6.81 6.25
N VAL A 227 -2.23 6.14 7.21
CA VAL A 227 -3.55 5.51 7.03
C VAL A 227 -4.72 6.47 7.33
N ASP A 228 -4.40 7.65 7.83
CA ASP A 228 -5.34 8.74 8.06
C ASP A 228 -4.63 10.06 7.74
N VAL A 229 -4.74 10.48 6.47
CA VAL A 229 -4.09 11.70 5.97
C VAL A 229 -4.69 12.97 6.57
N SER A 230 -5.93 12.90 7.07
CA SER A 230 -6.56 14.03 7.77
C SER A 230 -6.02 14.25 9.18
N ALA A 231 -5.52 13.19 9.81
CA ALA A 231 -4.91 13.25 11.14
C ALA A 231 -3.41 13.60 11.07
N THR A 232 -2.72 13.16 10.03
CA THR A 232 -1.28 13.45 9.83
C THR A 232 -1.01 13.61 8.34
N ALA A 233 -0.63 14.81 7.93
CA ALA A 233 -0.22 15.07 6.55
C ALA A 233 1.12 14.39 6.24
N PRO A 234 1.35 13.89 5.00
CA PRO A 234 2.60 13.22 4.62
C PRO A 234 3.86 14.08 4.87
N HIS A 235 3.82 15.38 4.61
CA HIS A 235 4.95 16.28 4.86
C HIS A 235 5.28 16.38 6.36
N ALA A 236 4.27 16.43 7.23
CA ALA A 236 4.49 16.48 8.67
C ALA A 236 5.13 15.18 9.21
N LEU A 237 4.79 14.03 8.62
CA LEU A 237 5.48 12.77 8.88
C LEU A 237 6.95 12.85 8.47
N VAL A 238 7.26 13.34 7.25
CA VAL A 238 8.64 13.48 6.76
C VAL A 238 9.45 14.41 7.68
N GLU A 239 8.91 15.56 8.05
CA GLU A 239 9.55 16.48 9.01
C GLU A 239 9.83 15.80 10.35
N ARG A 240 8.89 15.00 10.86
CA ARG A 240 9.08 14.27 12.10
C ARG A 240 10.16 13.20 11.98
N ILE A 241 10.23 12.46 10.85
CA ILE A 241 11.29 11.48 10.59
C ILE A 241 12.66 12.18 10.55
N VAL A 242 12.77 13.31 9.84
CA VAL A 242 14.01 14.11 9.77
C VAL A 242 14.45 14.56 11.16
N ALA A 243 13.54 15.09 11.96
CA ALA A 243 13.82 15.53 13.32
C ALA A 243 14.28 14.39 14.23
N GLU A 244 13.61 13.23 14.16
CA GLU A 244 13.96 12.06 14.99
C GLU A 244 15.29 11.42 14.57
N ALA A 245 15.59 11.39 13.27
CA ALA A 245 16.89 10.96 12.76
C ALA A 245 18.00 11.90 13.22
N GLY A 246 17.79 13.23 13.09
CA GLY A 246 18.75 14.24 13.52
C GLY A 246 19.07 14.19 15.03
N ARG A 247 18.07 13.92 15.90
CA ARG A 247 18.29 13.70 17.34
C ARG A 247 19.21 12.51 17.64
N ARG A 248 19.31 11.58 16.71
CA ARG A 248 20.16 10.37 16.80
C ARG A 248 21.46 10.49 16.02
N GLY A 249 21.77 11.70 15.53
CA GLY A 249 23.00 11.98 14.79
C GLY A 249 23.01 11.39 13.37
N VAL A 250 21.85 11.06 12.79
CA VAL A 250 21.72 10.42 11.48
C VAL A 250 21.02 11.38 10.51
N ALA A 251 21.51 11.48 9.28
CA ALA A 251 20.87 12.25 8.24
C ALA A 251 19.71 11.47 7.59
N ALA A 252 18.62 12.17 7.31
CA ALA A 252 17.54 11.66 6.46
C ALA A 252 17.86 12.00 4.99
N GLY A 253 17.83 11.00 4.13
CA GLY A 253 18.05 11.10 2.69
C GLY A 253 16.77 11.40 1.90
N GLU A 254 16.65 10.79 0.73
CA GLU A 254 15.50 10.95 -0.16
C GLU A 254 14.25 10.24 0.38
N GLY A 255 13.11 10.84 0.04
CA GLY A 255 11.79 10.22 0.18
C GLY A 255 11.44 9.38 -1.04
N GLU A 256 10.60 8.38 -0.84
CA GLU A 256 10.04 7.53 -1.90
C GLU A 256 8.53 7.40 -1.71
N LEU A 257 7.78 7.85 -2.71
CA LEU A 257 6.34 7.65 -2.77
C LEU A 257 6.01 6.30 -3.42
N VAL A 258 5.21 5.49 -2.76
CA VAL A 258 4.69 4.21 -3.28
C VAL A 258 3.21 4.38 -3.61
N GLY A 259 2.87 4.35 -4.90
CA GLY A 259 1.52 4.66 -5.38
C GLY A 259 1.29 6.17 -5.59
N LEU A 260 0.10 6.64 -5.29
CA LEU A 260 -0.35 7.99 -5.62
C LEU A 260 -0.57 8.85 -4.36
N LEU A 261 -0.60 10.17 -4.56
CA LEU A 261 -0.95 11.16 -3.54
C LEU A 261 -2.32 11.81 -3.87
N PRO A 262 -3.16 12.09 -2.86
CA PRO A 262 -4.29 13.00 -3.03
C PRO A 262 -3.81 14.42 -3.37
N ALA A 263 -4.52 15.14 -4.25
CA ALA A 263 -4.21 16.54 -4.61
C ALA A 263 -4.14 17.46 -3.37
N ALA A 264 -5.02 17.26 -2.39
CA ALA A 264 -5.00 17.99 -1.13
C ALA A 264 -3.69 17.79 -0.35
N SER A 265 -3.12 16.58 -0.36
CA SER A 265 -1.82 16.33 0.29
C SER A 265 -0.65 17.04 -0.42
N VAL A 266 -0.75 17.22 -1.74
CA VAL A 266 0.22 18.04 -2.51
C VAL A 266 0.10 19.50 -2.14
N GLU A 267 -1.12 20.05 -2.09
CA GLU A 267 -1.40 21.45 -1.70
C GLU A 267 -0.88 21.75 -0.28
N GLU A 268 -1.15 20.87 0.67
CA GLU A 268 -0.66 21.01 2.06
C GLU A 268 0.88 20.98 2.12
N ALA A 269 1.51 20.06 1.40
CA ALA A 269 2.98 19.96 1.36
C ALA A 269 3.61 21.18 0.68
N ALA A 270 3.00 21.70 -0.40
CA ALA A 270 3.45 22.93 -1.05
C ALA A 270 3.33 24.14 -0.11
N THR A 271 2.22 24.25 0.61
CA THR A 271 1.98 25.30 1.60
C THR A 271 3.03 25.27 2.71
N ALA A 272 3.35 24.08 3.24
CA ALA A 272 4.42 23.90 4.23
C ALA A 272 5.80 24.32 3.69
N ALA A 273 6.04 24.20 2.36
CA ALA A 273 7.24 24.68 1.70
C ALA A 273 7.19 26.19 1.33
N GLY A 274 6.17 26.92 1.77
CA GLY A 274 6.01 28.36 1.56
C GLY A 274 5.34 28.74 0.22
N VAL A 275 4.76 27.78 -0.50
CA VAL A 275 4.06 28.01 -1.78
C VAL A 275 2.57 27.77 -1.55
N VAL A 276 1.80 28.86 -1.50
CA VAL A 276 0.34 28.84 -1.29
C VAL A 276 -0.34 29.10 -2.64
N LEU A 277 -0.73 28.04 -3.32
CA LEU A 277 -1.42 28.09 -4.61
C LEU A 277 -2.66 27.18 -4.54
N PRO A 278 -3.84 27.67 -4.96
CA PRO A 278 -5.03 26.84 -4.99
C PRO A 278 -4.92 25.77 -6.09
N LEU A 279 -5.67 24.69 -5.93
CA LEU A 279 -5.88 23.73 -6.99
C LEU A 279 -6.60 24.40 -8.19
N VAL A 280 -6.16 24.08 -9.41
CA VAL A 280 -6.82 24.52 -10.65
C VAL A 280 -7.56 23.30 -11.22
N ASP A 281 -8.86 23.41 -11.36
CA ASP A 281 -9.73 22.30 -11.77
C ASP A 281 -9.52 21.03 -10.91
N GLY A 282 -9.27 21.21 -9.61
CA GLY A 282 -9.02 20.13 -8.66
C GLY A 282 -7.59 19.55 -8.71
N LEU A 283 -6.67 20.13 -9.50
CA LEU A 283 -5.31 19.64 -9.69
C LEU A 283 -4.25 20.63 -9.22
N PRO A 284 -3.12 20.18 -8.66
CA PRO A 284 -2.01 21.05 -8.29
C PRO A 284 -1.29 21.60 -9.54
N THR A 285 -0.78 22.82 -9.42
CA THR A 285 0.07 23.42 -10.45
C THR A 285 1.49 22.83 -10.41
N ASP A 286 2.27 23.01 -11.49
CA ASP A 286 3.67 22.57 -11.55
C ASP A 286 4.51 23.17 -10.42
N GLU A 287 4.24 24.43 -10.03
CA GLU A 287 4.93 25.10 -8.93
C GLU A 287 4.58 24.45 -7.58
N ALA A 288 3.31 24.09 -7.35
CA ALA A 288 2.87 23.37 -6.17
C ALA A 288 3.49 21.94 -6.11
N LEU A 289 3.54 21.24 -7.25
CA LEU A 289 4.21 19.94 -7.35
C LEU A 289 5.70 20.02 -7.00
N ALA A 290 6.41 21.01 -7.55
CA ALA A 290 7.83 21.21 -7.23
C ALA A 290 8.07 21.58 -5.76
N ALA A 291 7.18 22.38 -5.15
CA ALA A 291 7.25 22.72 -3.73
C ALA A 291 6.96 21.52 -2.85
N ALA A 292 5.92 20.75 -3.15
CA ALA A 292 5.58 19.52 -2.45
C ALA A 292 6.69 18.47 -2.54
N ALA A 293 7.34 18.32 -3.71
CA ALA A 293 8.49 17.43 -3.87
C ALA A 293 9.61 17.78 -2.88
N ARG A 294 9.90 19.08 -2.69
CA ARG A 294 10.92 19.52 -1.71
C ARG A 294 10.50 19.19 -0.28
N ALA A 295 9.25 19.49 0.11
CA ALA A 295 8.74 19.19 1.45
C ALA A 295 8.76 17.68 1.76
N LEU A 296 8.46 16.87 0.77
CA LEU A 296 8.44 15.41 0.85
C LEU A 296 9.81 14.77 0.58
N ARG A 297 10.86 15.56 0.31
CA ARG A 297 12.21 15.08 -0.05
C ARG A 297 12.22 14.14 -1.26
N LEU A 298 11.23 14.25 -2.14
CA LEU A 298 11.17 13.50 -3.39
C LEU A 298 12.13 14.13 -4.42
N PRO A 299 12.83 13.34 -5.23
CA PRO A 299 13.62 13.87 -6.34
C PRO A 299 12.78 14.66 -7.32
N ARG A 300 11.54 14.19 -7.53
CA ARG A 300 10.55 14.78 -8.43
C ARG A 300 9.14 14.33 -8.02
N LEU A 301 8.16 15.20 -8.24
CA LEU A 301 6.74 14.86 -8.15
C LEU A 301 6.04 15.40 -9.40
N GLU A 302 5.38 14.53 -10.12
CA GLU A 302 4.65 14.86 -11.35
C GLU A 302 3.16 14.67 -11.17
N LEU A 303 2.40 15.20 -12.09
CA LEU A 303 0.94 15.23 -12.03
C LEU A 303 0.33 13.82 -12.12
N ASP A 304 0.99 12.89 -12.82
CA ASP A 304 0.60 11.48 -12.89
C ASP A 304 0.77 10.71 -11.57
N ARG A 305 1.36 11.34 -10.54
CA ARG A 305 1.41 10.83 -9.17
C ARG A 305 0.24 11.33 -8.30
N VAL A 306 -0.73 12.02 -8.89
CA VAL A 306 -1.91 12.58 -8.21
C VAL A 306 -3.16 11.80 -8.60
N VAL A 307 -3.91 11.32 -7.59
CA VAL A 307 -5.11 10.49 -7.80
C VAL A 307 -6.14 11.20 -8.68
N GLU A 308 -6.43 12.47 -8.40
CA GLU A 308 -7.46 13.26 -9.07
C GLU A 308 -7.14 13.49 -10.56
N TRP A 309 -5.86 13.49 -10.94
CA TRP A 309 -5.47 13.56 -12.35
C TRP A 309 -5.94 12.34 -13.14
N HIS A 310 -5.79 11.15 -12.58
CA HIS A 310 -6.29 9.93 -13.21
C HIS A 310 -7.81 9.88 -13.26
N LEU A 311 -8.47 10.32 -12.17
CA LEU A 311 -9.94 10.40 -12.10
C LEU A 311 -10.51 11.33 -13.18
N SER A 312 -9.92 12.51 -13.39
CA SER A 312 -10.36 13.45 -14.42
C SER A 312 -10.26 12.87 -15.84
N ARG A 313 -9.24 12.05 -16.11
CA ARG A 313 -9.05 11.40 -17.41
C ARG A 313 -10.04 10.26 -17.64
N LEU A 314 -10.34 9.49 -16.60
CA LEU A 314 -11.34 8.40 -16.67
C LEU A 314 -12.77 8.96 -16.86
N ALA A 315 -13.05 10.15 -16.32
CA ALA A 315 -14.36 10.82 -16.50
C ALA A 315 -14.53 11.43 -17.89
N SER A 316 -13.45 11.64 -18.64
CA SER A 316 -13.44 12.32 -19.95
C SER A 316 -13.43 11.34 -21.13
N GLY A 317 -13.26 10.05 -20.93
CA GLY A 317 -13.23 8.98 -21.94
C GLY A 317 -14.42 8.06 -21.82
#